data_3ad9cb85047efc47d4b79cb7cafe420f
#
_entry.id   3ad9cb85047efc47d4b79cb7cafe420f
#
_cell.length_a   1.000
_cell.length_b   1.000
_cell.length_c   1.000
_cell.angle_alpha   90.00
_cell.angle_beta   90.00
_cell.angle_gamma   90.00
#
_symmetry.space_group_name_H-M   'P 1'
#
loop_
_entity.id
_entity.type
_entity.pdbx_description
1 polymer ?
#
loop_
_entity_poly.entity_id
_entity_poly.type
_entity_poly.pdbx_seq_one_letter_code
_entity_poly.pdbx_strand_id
1 'polypeptide(L)'
;MRVLVAMSGGVDSSVAAARAVEAGHEVIGVHLALHKDAQQTREKARGCCSLEDSADARRICDKLGIPFYVWDFSEEFKEEVITDFVDSYARGETPNPCLRCNEKIKFRALLQKGMALGFDAVATGHYATIDEDGYMRRSLDENKDQSYVLGVISAEELEHCFFPIGDTPKPQIREEAAAHGFSTAKKPDSYDICFIPDGNTQAFLGARIGLRPGMIVDQQGTELKEHDGAWNYTIGQRKGLD
;
A
#
# COMPACT_ATOMS: atom_id res chain seq x y z
N MET A 1 -8.59 1.79 -23.85
CA MET A 1 -7.23 1.50 -23.38
C MET A 1 -7.19 0.11 -22.77
N ARG A 2 -6.04 -0.54 -22.76
CA ARG A 2 -5.78 -1.74 -21.99
C ARG A 2 -5.27 -1.35 -20.61
N VAL A 3 -6.05 -1.60 -19.58
CA VAL A 3 -5.77 -1.13 -18.22
C VAL A 3 -5.52 -2.32 -17.30
N LEU A 4 -4.41 -2.25 -16.58
CA LEU A 4 -4.06 -3.21 -15.54
C LEU A 4 -4.50 -2.63 -14.19
N VAL A 5 -5.41 -3.29 -13.49
CA VAL A 5 -5.89 -2.85 -12.18
C VAL A 5 -5.20 -3.63 -11.07
N ALA A 6 -4.52 -2.91 -10.16
CA ALA A 6 -3.90 -3.50 -8.98
C ALA A 6 -4.98 -3.86 -7.95
N MET A 7 -5.23 -5.16 -7.77
CA MET A 7 -6.28 -5.72 -6.93
C MET A 7 -5.74 -6.11 -5.55
N SER A 8 -5.99 -5.29 -4.55
CA SER A 8 -5.58 -5.57 -3.17
C SER A 8 -6.53 -6.50 -2.41
N GLY A 9 -7.70 -6.82 -2.98
CA GLY A 9 -8.76 -7.55 -2.27
C GLY A 9 -9.56 -6.70 -1.28
N GLY A 10 -9.38 -5.37 -1.30
CA GLY A 10 -10.15 -4.39 -0.54
C GLY A 10 -11.27 -3.77 -1.37
N VAL A 11 -12.18 -3.02 -0.70
CA VAL A 11 -13.31 -2.36 -1.35
C VAL A 11 -12.88 -1.35 -2.42
N ASP A 12 -11.80 -0.60 -2.16
CA ASP A 12 -11.32 0.47 -3.03
C ASP A 12 -10.84 -0.04 -4.38
N SER A 13 -10.01 -1.07 -4.38
CA SER A 13 -9.54 -1.71 -5.62
C SER A 13 -10.66 -2.42 -6.38
N SER A 14 -11.68 -2.92 -5.66
CA SER A 14 -12.85 -3.55 -6.28
C SER A 14 -13.67 -2.54 -7.08
N VAL A 15 -13.94 -1.37 -6.50
CA VAL A 15 -14.68 -0.29 -7.18
C VAL A 15 -13.83 0.35 -8.28
N ALA A 16 -12.52 0.51 -8.06
CA ALA A 16 -11.62 1.00 -9.10
C ALA A 16 -11.66 0.10 -10.36
N ALA A 17 -11.69 -1.23 -10.17
CA ALA A 17 -11.83 -2.17 -11.27
C ALA A 17 -13.19 -2.06 -11.97
N ALA A 18 -14.28 -1.96 -11.21
CA ALA A 18 -15.63 -1.81 -11.77
C ALA A 18 -15.72 -0.54 -12.64
N ARG A 19 -15.26 0.59 -12.13
CA ARG A 19 -15.26 1.87 -12.87
C ARG A 19 -14.40 1.82 -14.13
N ALA A 20 -13.25 1.15 -14.09
CA ALA A 20 -12.42 0.96 -15.27
C ALA A 20 -13.14 0.14 -16.36
N VAL A 21 -13.89 -0.89 -15.97
CA VAL A 21 -14.73 -1.69 -16.89
C VAL A 21 -15.88 -0.86 -17.45
N GLU A 22 -16.60 -0.11 -16.60
CA GLU A 22 -17.74 0.75 -16.98
C GLU A 22 -17.31 1.89 -17.91
N ALA A 23 -16.07 2.38 -17.75
CA ALA A 23 -15.48 3.35 -18.69
C ALA A 23 -15.13 2.74 -20.07
N GLY A 24 -15.40 1.46 -20.28
CA GLY A 24 -15.17 0.76 -21.55
C GLY A 24 -13.70 0.39 -21.81
N HIS A 25 -12.89 0.27 -20.78
CA HIS A 25 -11.51 -0.19 -20.92
C HIS A 25 -11.45 -1.73 -21.02
N GLU A 26 -10.42 -2.24 -21.70
CA GLU A 26 -10.02 -3.64 -21.61
C GLU A 26 -9.24 -3.83 -20.31
N VAL A 27 -9.87 -4.45 -19.32
CA VAL A 27 -9.35 -4.51 -17.95
C VAL A 27 -8.83 -5.90 -17.61
N ILE A 28 -7.68 -5.93 -16.94
CA ILE A 28 -7.13 -7.14 -16.29
C ILE A 28 -6.84 -6.82 -14.84
N GLY A 29 -7.31 -7.68 -13.92
CA GLY A 29 -7.00 -7.58 -12.50
C GLY A 29 -5.69 -8.29 -12.16
N VAL A 30 -4.81 -7.64 -11.42
CA VAL A 30 -3.55 -8.23 -10.93
C VAL A 30 -3.44 -8.06 -9.43
N HIS A 31 -3.30 -9.17 -8.72
CA HIS A 31 -2.94 -9.18 -7.31
C HIS A 31 -1.42 -9.30 -7.17
N LEU A 32 -0.82 -8.43 -6.35
CA LEU A 32 0.61 -8.45 -6.08
C LEU A 32 0.87 -9.36 -4.87
N ALA A 33 1.53 -10.51 -5.08
CA ALA A 33 2.04 -11.33 -3.98
C ALA A 33 3.34 -10.72 -3.47
N LEU A 34 3.30 -10.15 -2.27
CA LEU A 34 4.42 -9.44 -1.64
C LEU A 34 5.17 -10.29 -0.59
N HIS A 35 4.70 -11.50 -0.28
CA HIS A 35 5.29 -12.39 0.71
C HIS A 35 5.28 -13.84 0.23
N LYS A 36 6.38 -14.57 0.47
CA LYS A 36 6.51 -16.01 0.13
C LYS A 36 6.01 -16.93 1.25
N ASP A 37 6.01 -16.48 2.50
CA ASP A 37 5.69 -17.32 3.64
C ASP A 37 4.18 -17.48 3.86
N ALA A 38 3.68 -18.69 3.63
CA ALA A 38 2.31 -19.08 3.95
C ALA A 38 1.95 -18.93 5.45
N GLN A 39 2.95 -18.82 6.35
CA GLN A 39 2.72 -18.59 7.78
C GLN A 39 2.44 -17.12 8.10
N GLN A 40 2.98 -16.17 7.34
CA GLN A 40 2.63 -14.74 7.44
C GLN A 40 1.27 -14.43 6.81
N THR A 41 0.75 -15.34 6.00
CA THR A 41 -0.57 -15.26 5.33
C THR A 41 -1.72 -15.84 6.14
N ARG A 42 -1.48 -16.39 7.37
CA ARG A 42 -2.53 -17.05 8.16
C ARG A 42 -3.18 -16.12 9.21
N GLU A 43 -4.51 -16.03 9.10
CA GLU A 43 -5.54 -15.72 10.11
C GLU A 43 -5.50 -14.38 10.89
N LYS A 44 -4.43 -13.58 10.87
CA LYS A 44 -4.40 -12.27 11.58
C LYS A 44 -3.74 -11.14 10.80
N ALA A 45 -3.24 -11.38 9.60
CA ALA A 45 -2.65 -10.34 8.79
C ALA A 45 -3.74 -9.37 8.30
N ARG A 46 -3.79 -8.20 8.89
CA ARG A 46 -4.67 -7.08 8.46
C ARG A 46 -4.07 -6.27 7.30
N GLY A 47 -3.11 -6.85 6.59
CA GLY A 47 -2.42 -6.25 5.44
C GLY A 47 -3.02 -6.68 4.10
N CYS A 48 -2.73 -5.93 3.04
CA CYS A 48 -3.33 -6.06 1.70
C CYS A 48 -2.79 -7.23 0.83
N CYS A 49 -2.22 -8.29 1.40
CA CYS A 49 -1.50 -9.34 0.65
C CYS A 49 -1.72 -10.75 1.21
N SER A 50 -2.85 -11.01 1.87
CA SER A 50 -3.18 -12.35 2.36
C SER A 50 -3.73 -13.23 1.24
N LEU A 51 -3.76 -14.56 1.45
CA LEU A 51 -4.45 -15.49 0.54
C LEU A 51 -5.94 -15.19 0.43
N GLU A 52 -6.55 -14.69 1.52
CA GLU A 52 -7.94 -14.26 1.54
C GLU A 52 -8.15 -13.02 0.66
N ASP A 53 -7.24 -12.04 0.72
CA ASP A 53 -7.27 -10.86 -0.15
C ASP A 53 -7.15 -11.24 -1.63
N SER A 54 -6.28 -12.18 -1.96
CA SER A 54 -6.15 -12.71 -3.33
C SER A 54 -7.43 -13.42 -3.79
N ALA A 55 -8.06 -14.20 -2.89
CA ALA A 55 -9.32 -14.86 -3.19
C ALA A 55 -10.49 -13.86 -3.34
N ASP A 56 -10.52 -12.79 -2.52
CA ASP A 56 -11.47 -11.68 -2.67
C ASP A 56 -11.28 -10.99 -4.03
N ALA A 57 -10.04 -10.63 -4.37
CA ALA A 57 -9.71 -10.01 -5.65
C ALA A 57 -10.15 -10.87 -6.83
N ARG A 58 -9.91 -12.19 -6.78
CA ARG A 58 -10.36 -13.12 -7.80
C ARG A 58 -11.89 -13.12 -7.94
N ARG A 59 -12.63 -13.23 -6.81
CA ARG A 59 -14.11 -13.21 -6.84
C ARG A 59 -14.66 -11.92 -7.46
N ILE A 60 -14.01 -10.79 -7.22
CA ILE A 60 -14.41 -9.52 -7.84
C ILE A 60 -14.15 -9.56 -9.36
N CYS A 61 -12.99 -10.01 -9.79
CA CYS A 61 -12.66 -10.13 -11.21
C CYS A 61 -13.60 -11.09 -11.94
N ASP A 62 -13.89 -12.24 -11.34
CA ASP A 62 -14.88 -13.22 -11.88
C ASP A 62 -16.26 -12.57 -12.05
N LYS A 63 -16.69 -11.77 -11.07
CA LYS A 63 -17.98 -11.06 -11.11
C LYS A 63 -18.03 -9.97 -12.19
N LEU A 64 -16.92 -9.28 -12.41
CA LEU A 64 -16.77 -8.28 -13.47
C LEU A 64 -16.52 -8.91 -14.85
N GLY A 65 -16.30 -10.21 -14.95
CA GLY A 65 -15.99 -10.91 -16.20
C GLY A 65 -14.60 -10.55 -16.76
N ILE A 66 -13.64 -10.15 -15.91
CA ILE A 66 -12.30 -9.77 -16.31
C ILE A 66 -11.26 -10.84 -15.92
N PRO A 67 -10.17 -11.02 -16.70
CA PRO A 67 -9.07 -11.89 -16.31
C PRO A 67 -8.41 -11.48 -14.99
N PHE A 68 -7.97 -12.47 -14.21
CA PHE A 68 -7.26 -12.25 -12.96
C PHE A 68 -5.94 -12.99 -12.93
N TYR A 69 -4.88 -12.30 -12.52
CA TYR A 69 -3.54 -12.86 -12.34
C TYR A 69 -2.97 -12.53 -10.96
N VAL A 70 -2.08 -13.38 -10.50
CA VAL A 70 -1.24 -13.12 -9.32
C VAL A 70 0.19 -12.98 -9.82
N TRP A 71 0.80 -11.83 -9.54
CA TRP A 71 2.21 -11.59 -9.86
C TRP A 71 3.04 -11.59 -8.59
N ASP A 72 4.12 -12.36 -8.60
CA ASP A 72 5.06 -12.42 -7.49
C ASP A 72 6.05 -11.25 -7.57
N PHE A 73 6.04 -10.41 -6.54
CA PHE A 73 6.97 -9.31 -6.28
C PHE A 73 7.60 -9.44 -4.89
N SER A 74 7.60 -10.65 -4.32
CA SER A 74 8.02 -10.87 -2.93
C SER A 74 9.50 -10.61 -2.70
N GLU A 75 10.37 -10.89 -3.68
CA GLU A 75 11.79 -10.59 -3.56
C GLU A 75 12.04 -9.08 -3.65
N GLU A 76 11.48 -8.42 -4.66
CA GLU A 76 11.59 -6.97 -4.84
C GLU A 76 11.02 -6.22 -3.63
N PHE A 77 9.89 -6.68 -3.08
CA PHE A 77 9.29 -6.08 -1.89
C PHE A 77 10.17 -6.26 -0.66
N LYS A 78 10.77 -7.44 -0.47
CA LYS A 78 11.69 -7.70 0.62
C LYS A 78 12.93 -6.79 0.54
N GLU A 79 13.52 -6.69 -0.64
CA GLU A 79 14.74 -5.91 -0.86
C GLU A 79 14.48 -4.41 -0.77
N GLU A 80 13.49 -3.91 -1.51
CA GLU A 80 13.26 -2.48 -1.70
C GLU A 80 12.44 -1.84 -0.57
N VAL A 81 11.61 -2.61 0.15
CA VAL A 81 10.71 -2.06 1.16
C VAL A 81 11.08 -2.53 2.57
N ILE A 82 11.18 -3.85 2.79
CA ILE A 82 11.41 -4.38 4.14
C ILE A 82 12.84 -4.10 4.59
N THR A 83 13.83 -4.35 3.73
CA THR A 83 15.25 -4.11 4.06
C THR A 83 15.49 -2.62 4.27
N ASP A 84 15.00 -1.75 3.37
CA ASP A 84 15.09 -0.29 3.52
C ASP A 84 14.46 0.19 4.83
N PHE A 85 13.30 -0.36 5.21
CA PHE A 85 12.63 -0.04 6.47
C PHE A 85 13.49 -0.38 7.69
N VAL A 86 14.05 -1.58 7.74
CA VAL A 86 14.91 -2.04 8.84
C VAL A 86 16.20 -1.22 8.91
N ASP A 87 16.85 -1.00 7.77
CA ASP A 87 18.11 -0.27 7.69
C ASP A 87 17.95 1.20 8.06
N SER A 88 16.83 1.83 7.69
CA SER A 88 16.52 3.22 8.07
C SER A 88 16.38 3.35 9.59
N TYR A 89 15.61 2.45 10.22
CA TYR A 89 15.52 2.43 11.69
C TYR A 89 16.86 2.14 12.36
N ALA A 90 17.69 1.27 11.77
CA ALA A 90 19.04 0.99 12.29
C ALA A 90 19.98 2.22 12.25
N ARG A 91 19.69 3.19 11.35
CA ARG A 91 20.38 4.49 11.28
C ARG A 91 19.73 5.59 12.11
N GLY A 92 18.62 5.30 12.82
CA GLY A 92 17.87 6.29 13.61
C GLY A 92 16.92 7.15 12.77
N GLU A 93 16.58 6.74 11.57
CA GLU A 93 15.60 7.38 10.69
C GLU A 93 14.21 6.77 10.92
N THR A 94 13.15 7.50 10.57
CA THR A 94 11.78 6.98 10.60
C THR A 94 11.22 6.95 9.18
N PRO A 95 11.33 5.81 8.47
CA PRO A 95 10.86 5.68 7.11
C PRO A 95 9.34 5.53 7.02
N ASN A 96 8.77 5.88 5.85
CA ASN A 96 7.40 5.52 5.50
C ASN A 96 7.42 4.39 4.45
N PRO A 97 7.16 3.13 4.86
CA PRO A 97 7.24 2.00 3.94
C PRO A 97 6.15 2.02 2.85
N CYS A 98 5.02 2.73 3.07
CA CYS A 98 4.00 2.89 2.04
C CYS A 98 4.48 3.76 0.88
N LEU A 99 5.23 4.85 1.15
CA LEU A 99 5.90 5.63 0.12
C LEU A 99 6.84 4.76 -0.71
N ARG A 100 7.68 3.98 -0.03
CA ARG A 100 8.66 3.11 -0.70
C ARG A 100 7.98 2.02 -1.53
N CYS A 101 6.91 1.39 -1.01
CA CYS A 101 6.12 0.40 -1.74
C CYS A 101 5.46 1.01 -2.99
N ASN A 102 4.89 2.21 -2.88
CA ASN A 102 4.32 2.88 -4.05
C ASN A 102 5.39 3.18 -5.09
N GLU A 103 6.53 3.79 -4.67
CA GLU A 103 7.64 4.12 -5.56
C GLU A 103 8.17 2.89 -6.29
N LYS A 104 8.58 1.85 -5.54
CA LYS A 104 9.38 0.75 -6.09
C LYS A 104 8.56 -0.39 -6.66
N ILE A 105 7.42 -0.69 -6.04
CA ILE A 105 6.63 -1.87 -6.40
C ILE A 105 5.45 -1.50 -7.29
N LYS A 106 4.54 -0.62 -6.82
CA LYS A 106 3.29 -0.36 -7.54
C LYS A 106 3.47 0.51 -8.79
N PHE A 107 4.30 1.55 -8.71
CA PHE A 107 4.44 2.52 -9.80
C PHE A 107 5.78 2.43 -10.55
N ARG A 108 6.69 1.56 -10.14
CA ARG A 108 7.86 1.20 -10.93
C ARG A 108 7.77 -0.23 -11.44
N ALA A 109 7.89 -1.23 -10.57
CA ALA A 109 7.96 -2.62 -11.02
C ALA A 109 6.67 -3.09 -11.72
N LEU A 110 5.49 -2.81 -11.13
CA LEU A 110 4.21 -3.20 -11.72
C LEU A 110 3.94 -2.43 -13.02
N LEU A 111 4.17 -1.11 -13.05
CA LEU A 111 3.97 -0.30 -14.25
C LEU A 111 4.91 -0.75 -15.38
N GLN A 112 6.21 -0.88 -15.12
CA GLN A 112 7.18 -1.33 -16.14
C GLN A 112 6.80 -2.70 -16.71
N LYS A 113 6.39 -3.64 -15.86
CA LYS A 113 5.93 -4.97 -16.29
C LYS A 113 4.64 -4.88 -17.09
N GLY A 114 3.70 -4.05 -16.69
CA GLY A 114 2.46 -3.79 -17.43
C GLY A 114 2.73 -3.20 -18.81
N MET A 115 3.54 -2.16 -18.90
CA MET A 115 3.92 -1.53 -20.16
C MET A 115 4.64 -2.50 -21.09
N ALA A 116 5.56 -3.32 -20.56
CA ALA A 116 6.26 -4.35 -21.35
C ALA A 116 5.31 -5.43 -21.91
N LEU A 117 4.15 -5.66 -21.28
CA LEU A 117 3.09 -6.56 -21.72
C LEU A 117 2.05 -5.86 -22.64
N GLY A 118 2.27 -4.57 -22.94
CA GLY A 118 1.42 -3.80 -23.87
C GLY A 118 0.15 -3.24 -23.22
N PHE A 119 0.15 -3.01 -21.90
CA PHE A 119 -0.88 -2.22 -21.24
C PHE A 119 -0.59 -0.74 -21.41
N ASP A 120 -1.65 0.07 -21.48
CA ASP A 120 -1.54 1.52 -21.66
C ASP A 120 -1.42 2.25 -20.31
N ALA A 121 -2.02 1.68 -19.25
CA ALA A 121 -2.04 2.27 -17.92
C ALA A 121 -2.20 1.25 -16.79
N VAL A 122 -1.80 1.66 -15.58
CA VAL A 122 -2.07 0.97 -14.32
C VAL A 122 -3.08 1.77 -13.50
N ALA A 123 -4.18 1.12 -13.10
CA ALA A 123 -5.17 1.68 -12.19
C ALA A 123 -5.01 1.13 -10.79
N THR A 124 -5.25 1.97 -9.79
CA THR A 124 -5.23 1.57 -8.38
C THR A 124 -6.40 2.18 -7.61
N GLY A 125 -6.74 1.57 -6.47
CA GLY A 125 -7.74 2.08 -5.55
C GLY A 125 -7.21 3.17 -4.60
N HIS A 126 -6.28 4.02 -5.03
CA HIS A 126 -5.83 5.15 -4.22
C HIS A 126 -6.77 6.34 -4.32
N TYR A 127 -6.88 7.05 -3.20
CA TYR A 127 -7.64 8.31 -3.10
C TYR A 127 -6.73 9.48 -3.50
N ALA A 128 -6.67 9.75 -4.77
CA ALA A 128 -6.04 10.91 -5.40
C ALA A 128 -6.71 11.16 -6.74
N THR A 129 -6.56 12.35 -7.33
CA THR A 129 -7.03 12.67 -8.67
C THR A 129 -5.89 13.19 -9.52
N ILE A 130 -6.06 13.13 -10.85
CA ILE A 130 -5.17 13.76 -11.82
C ILE A 130 -6.02 14.77 -12.58
N ASP A 131 -5.59 16.03 -12.62
CA ASP A 131 -6.32 17.08 -13.32
C ASP A 131 -6.07 17.07 -14.84
N GLU A 132 -6.73 17.95 -15.57
CA GLU A 132 -6.63 18.05 -17.04
C GLU A 132 -5.22 18.44 -17.52
N ASP A 133 -4.42 19.09 -16.66
CA ASP A 133 -3.04 19.45 -16.95
C ASP A 133 -2.04 18.32 -16.59
N GLY A 134 -2.54 17.16 -16.12
CA GLY A 134 -1.73 16.01 -15.73
C GLY A 134 -1.11 16.10 -14.33
N TYR A 135 -1.51 17.05 -13.50
CA TYR A 135 -1.00 17.16 -12.13
C TYR A 135 -1.82 16.34 -11.15
N MET A 136 -1.12 15.68 -10.23
CA MET A 136 -1.76 15.01 -9.11
C MET A 136 -2.39 16.03 -8.14
N ARG A 137 -3.63 15.76 -7.75
CA ARG A 137 -4.40 16.55 -6.78
C ARG A 137 -4.84 15.66 -5.62
N ARG A 138 -5.20 16.32 -4.52
CA ARG A 138 -5.82 15.64 -3.38
C ARG A 138 -7.14 15.00 -3.77
N SER A 139 -7.50 13.95 -3.04
CA SER A 139 -8.82 13.35 -3.11
C SER A 139 -9.89 14.32 -2.65
N LEU A 140 -11.12 14.13 -3.17
CA LEU A 140 -12.30 14.82 -2.66
C LEU A 140 -12.60 14.47 -1.20
N ASP A 141 -12.30 13.25 -0.77
CA ASP A 141 -12.37 12.83 0.64
C ASP A 141 -11.06 13.17 1.35
N GLU A 142 -11.02 14.34 2.00
CA GLU A 142 -9.82 14.81 2.72
C GLU A 142 -9.36 13.84 3.82
N ASN A 143 -10.29 13.07 4.43
CA ASN A 143 -9.97 12.10 5.47
C ASN A 143 -9.33 10.82 4.91
N LYS A 144 -9.46 10.60 3.61
CA LYS A 144 -8.90 9.44 2.89
C LYS A 144 -7.82 9.81 1.90
N ASP A 145 -7.49 11.09 1.76
CA ASP A 145 -6.48 11.55 0.82
C ASP A 145 -5.17 10.76 0.95
N GLN A 146 -4.73 10.23 -0.18
CA GLN A 146 -3.51 9.44 -0.31
C GLN A 146 -2.53 10.06 -1.31
N SER A 147 -2.78 11.28 -1.77
CA SER A 147 -1.87 11.97 -2.70
C SER A 147 -0.45 12.09 -2.14
N TYR A 148 -0.31 12.22 -0.80
CA TYR A 148 0.99 12.33 -0.15
C TYR A 148 1.87 11.07 -0.30
N VAL A 149 1.29 9.86 -0.31
CA VAL A 149 2.05 8.62 -0.54
C VAL A 149 2.29 8.33 -2.02
N LEU A 150 1.70 9.11 -2.90
CA LEU A 150 1.86 9.04 -4.35
C LEU A 150 2.83 10.10 -4.88
N GLY A 151 3.25 11.07 -4.06
CA GLY A 151 4.16 12.14 -4.44
C GLY A 151 5.58 11.67 -4.82
N VAL A 152 5.83 10.37 -4.80
CA VAL A 152 7.06 9.71 -5.24
C VAL A 152 7.00 9.23 -6.71
N ILE A 153 5.83 9.33 -7.35
CA ILE A 153 5.63 8.95 -8.75
C ILE A 153 6.21 10.07 -9.62
N SER A 154 7.05 9.71 -10.59
CA SER A 154 7.56 10.68 -11.56
C SER A 154 6.45 11.16 -12.51
N ALA A 155 6.65 12.30 -13.17
CA ALA A 155 5.69 12.80 -14.14
C ALA A 155 5.46 11.81 -15.30
N GLU A 156 6.53 11.16 -15.77
CA GLU A 156 6.46 10.14 -16.81
C GLU A 156 5.64 8.91 -16.38
N GLU A 157 5.84 8.44 -15.14
CA GLU A 157 5.05 7.33 -14.58
C GLU A 157 3.58 7.74 -14.38
N LEU A 158 3.32 8.99 -14.00
CA LEU A 158 1.98 9.50 -13.72
C LEU A 158 1.10 9.53 -14.99
N GLU A 159 1.66 9.76 -16.17
CA GLU A 159 0.96 9.71 -17.46
C GLU A 159 0.31 8.34 -17.72
N HIS A 160 0.85 7.28 -17.10
CA HIS A 160 0.34 5.91 -17.20
C HIS A 160 -0.42 5.46 -15.94
N CYS A 161 -0.76 6.39 -15.04
CA CYS A 161 -1.50 6.08 -13.82
C CYS A 161 -2.95 6.48 -13.93
N PHE A 162 -3.81 5.72 -13.26
CA PHE A 162 -5.24 5.98 -13.21
C PHE A 162 -5.78 5.73 -11.80
N PHE A 163 -6.49 6.72 -11.23
CA PHE A 163 -7.06 6.67 -9.87
C PHE A 163 -8.58 6.84 -9.92
N PRO A 164 -9.33 5.78 -10.26
CA PRO A 164 -10.75 5.88 -10.60
C PRO A 164 -11.67 6.36 -9.47
N ILE A 165 -11.21 6.31 -8.20
CA ILE A 165 -12.04 6.57 -7.02
C ILE A 165 -11.69 7.87 -6.29
N GLY A 166 -10.69 8.61 -6.75
CA GLY A 166 -10.16 9.77 -6.04
C GLY A 166 -11.13 10.95 -5.90
N ASP A 167 -12.13 11.01 -6.76
CA ASP A 167 -13.18 12.03 -6.80
C ASP A 167 -14.43 11.68 -5.96
N THR A 168 -14.40 10.60 -5.20
CA THR A 168 -15.57 10.04 -4.53
C THR A 168 -15.32 9.76 -3.06
N PRO A 169 -16.17 10.23 -2.13
CA PRO A 169 -16.06 9.95 -0.70
C PRO A 169 -16.19 8.46 -0.38
N LYS A 170 -15.44 7.99 0.61
CA LYS A 170 -15.41 6.58 1.05
C LYS A 170 -16.78 5.96 1.32
N PRO A 171 -17.76 6.63 1.96
CA PRO A 171 -19.08 6.04 2.14
C PRO A 171 -19.75 5.68 0.82
N GLN A 172 -19.65 6.54 -0.20
CA GLN A 172 -20.22 6.29 -1.52
C GLN A 172 -19.52 5.13 -2.24
N ILE A 173 -18.19 4.99 -2.10
CA ILE A 173 -17.45 3.84 -2.61
C ILE A 173 -17.97 2.53 -1.99
N ARG A 174 -18.30 2.52 -0.70
CA ARG A 174 -18.92 1.34 -0.05
C ARG A 174 -20.33 1.05 -0.54
N GLU A 175 -21.14 2.08 -0.77
CA GLU A 175 -22.48 1.95 -1.34
C GLU A 175 -22.42 1.39 -2.77
N GLU A 176 -21.52 1.89 -3.60
CA GLU A 176 -21.26 1.42 -4.96
C GLU A 176 -20.81 -0.06 -4.97
N ALA A 177 -19.86 -0.41 -4.10
CA ALA A 177 -19.45 -1.80 -3.92
C ALA A 177 -20.61 -2.71 -3.50
N ALA A 178 -21.51 -2.23 -2.63
CA ALA A 178 -22.70 -2.95 -2.21
C ALA A 178 -23.71 -3.10 -3.36
N ALA A 179 -23.90 -2.06 -4.17
CA ALA A 179 -24.79 -2.08 -5.34
C ALA A 179 -24.31 -3.09 -6.40
N HIS A 180 -22.98 -3.19 -6.59
CA HIS A 180 -22.37 -4.26 -7.39
C HIS A 180 -22.47 -5.63 -6.73
N GLY A 181 -22.90 -5.72 -5.46
CA GLY A 181 -22.94 -6.94 -4.66
C GLY A 181 -21.55 -7.52 -4.40
N PHE A 182 -20.53 -6.68 -4.23
CA PHE A 182 -19.18 -7.12 -3.90
C PHE A 182 -19.09 -7.56 -2.44
N SER A 183 -18.47 -8.71 -2.20
CA SER A 183 -18.22 -9.22 -0.84
C SER A 183 -17.36 -8.28 0.00
N THR A 184 -16.55 -7.47 -0.67
CA THR A 184 -15.62 -6.51 -0.05
C THR A 184 -16.30 -5.23 0.48
N ALA A 185 -17.59 -4.96 0.16
CA ALA A 185 -18.30 -3.73 0.56
C ALA A 185 -18.24 -3.44 2.07
N LYS A 186 -18.29 -4.48 2.91
CA LYS A 186 -18.24 -4.38 4.37
C LYS A 186 -16.87 -4.69 4.98
N LYS A 187 -15.87 -4.99 4.11
CA LYS A 187 -14.53 -5.29 4.58
C LYS A 187 -13.92 -4.06 5.25
N PRO A 188 -13.32 -4.19 6.44
CA PRO A 188 -12.64 -3.08 7.10
C PRO A 188 -11.47 -2.58 6.24
N ASP A 189 -11.14 -1.29 6.41
CA ASP A 189 -9.95 -0.73 5.78
C ASP A 189 -8.70 -1.38 6.36
N SER A 190 -7.66 -1.50 5.53
CA SER A 190 -6.34 -1.90 6.03
C SER A 190 -5.79 -0.78 6.91
N TYR A 191 -5.37 -1.15 8.11
CA TYR A 191 -4.68 -0.28 9.04
C TYR A 191 -3.28 -0.84 9.23
N ASP A 192 -2.30 0.07 9.40
CA ASP A 192 -0.96 -0.32 9.75
C ASP A 192 -0.06 -0.82 8.60
N ILE A 193 1.19 -1.12 8.95
CA ILE A 193 2.22 -1.58 8.02
C ILE A 193 1.89 -3.01 7.59
N CYS A 194 1.67 -3.22 6.30
CA CYS A 194 1.13 -4.47 5.76
C CYS A 194 1.98 -5.73 6.04
N PHE A 195 3.29 -5.57 6.28
CA PHE A 195 4.20 -6.67 6.59
C PHE A 195 4.48 -6.84 8.10
N ILE A 196 3.77 -6.11 8.96
CA ILE A 196 3.78 -6.24 10.42
C ILE A 196 2.34 -6.56 10.87
N PRO A 197 1.89 -7.81 10.72
CA PRO A 197 0.47 -8.16 10.83
C PRO A 197 -0.12 -7.98 12.24
N ASP A 198 0.72 -7.99 13.27
CA ASP A 198 0.33 -7.75 14.67
C ASP A 198 0.46 -6.26 15.09
N GLY A 199 0.92 -5.39 14.17
CA GLY A 199 1.17 -3.97 14.43
C GLY A 199 2.32 -3.70 15.40
N ASN A 200 3.08 -4.73 15.81
CA ASN A 200 4.18 -4.58 16.76
C ASN A 200 5.51 -4.27 16.06
N THR A 201 5.65 -3.03 15.62
CA THR A 201 6.85 -2.54 14.93
C THR A 201 8.12 -2.73 15.76
N GLN A 202 8.04 -2.54 17.07
CA GLN A 202 9.20 -2.70 17.97
C GLN A 202 9.67 -4.15 18.02
N ALA A 203 8.76 -5.12 18.17
CA ALA A 203 9.13 -6.53 18.14
C ALA A 203 9.71 -6.94 16.77
N PHE A 204 9.12 -6.43 15.68
CA PHE A 204 9.58 -6.68 14.32
C PHE A 204 11.00 -6.18 14.06
N LEU A 205 11.31 -4.95 14.51
CA LEU A 205 12.64 -4.33 14.38
C LEU A 205 13.64 -4.97 15.32
N GLY A 206 13.27 -5.20 16.60
CA GLY A 206 14.13 -5.82 17.59
C GLY A 206 14.65 -7.20 17.19
N ALA A 207 13.79 -8.01 16.58
CA ALA A 207 14.17 -9.33 16.07
C ALA A 207 15.18 -9.27 14.90
N ARG A 208 15.29 -8.13 14.19
CA ARG A 208 16.16 -7.96 13.01
C ARG A 208 17.40 -7.14 13.28
N ILE A 209 17.28 -6.08 14.08
CA ILE A 209 18.38 -5.15 14.39
C ILE A 209 19.16 -5.62 15.62
N GLY A 210 18.48 -6.28 16.55
CA GLY A 210 19.03 -6.66 17.84
C GLY A 210 19.15 -5.50 18.83
N LEU A 211 19.69 -5.78 20.01
CA LEU A 211 19.90 -4.78 21.06
C LEU A 211 21.05 -3.84 20.66
N ARG A 212 20.82 -2.54 20.80
CA ARG A 212 21.81 -1.46 20.65
C ARG A 212 21.58 -0.45 21.77
N PRO A 213 21.96 -0.80 23.02
CA PRO A 213 21.71 0.06 24.17
C PRO A 213 22.34 1.42 24.01
N GLY A 214 21.67 2.42 24.54
CA GLY A 214 22.11 3.82 24.56
C GLY A 214 21.38 4.61 25.62
N MET A 215 21.64 5.90 25.67
CA MET A 215 21.06 6.81 26.65
C MET A 215 20.16 7.86 25.94
N ILE A 216 18.97 8.06 26.44
CA ILE A 216 18.16 9.22 26.11
C ILE A 216 18.71 10.41 26.88
N VAL A 217 19.03 11.48 26.19
CA VAL A 217 19.54 12.71 26.79
C VAL A 217 18.64 13.91 26.43
N ASP A 218 18.61 14.93 27.28
CA ASP A 218 17.97 16.20 26.97
C ASP A 218 18.83 17.07 26.04
N GLN A 219 18.35 18.27 25.72
CA GLN A 219 19.07 19.20 24.84
C GLN A 219 20.37 19.76 25.50
N GLN A 220 20.53 19.64 26.81
CA GLN A 220 21.71 20.00 27.58
C GLN A 220 22.69 18.84 27.73
N GLY A 221 22.34 17.65 27.27
CA GLY A 221 23.14 16.43 27.38
C GLY A 221 22.96 15.69 28.70
N THR A 222 21.95 16.06 29.51
CA THR A 222 21.63 15.37 30.76
C THR A 222 21.04 13.99 30.43
N GLU A 223 21.58 12.94 31.04
CA GLU A 223 21.08 11.58 30.89
C GLU A 223 19.72 11.43 31.59
N LEU A 224 18.72 10.95 30.84
CA LEU A 224 17.36 10.77 31.32
C LEU A 224 17.02 9.31 31.56
N LYS A 225 17.31 8.43 30.58
CA LYS A 225 16.92 7.02 30.62
C LYS A 225 17.74 6.17 29.65
N GLU A 226 18.07 4.95 30.06
CA GLU A 226 18.60 3.92 29.15
C GLU A 226 17.52 3.41 28.21
N HIS A 227 17.93 2.98 27.01
CA HIS A 227 17.09 2.32 26.03
C HIS A 227 17.80 1.16 25.35
N ASP A 228 17.04 0.18 24.85
CA ASP A 228 17.56 -1.02 24.19
C ASP A 228 17.97 -0.79 22.71
N GLY A 229 17.62 0.37 22.15
CA GLY A 229 17.95 0.77 20.79
C GLY A 229 17.15 1.99 20.33
N ALA A 230 17.79 2.90 19.59
CA ALA A 230 17.15 4.09 19.02
C ALA A 230 15.98 3.72 18.06
N TRP A 231 16.02 2.54 17.48
CA TRP A 231 14.94 2.00 16.62
C TRP A 231 13.60 1.79 17.34
N ASN A 232 13.56 1.82 18.67
CA ASN A 232 12.32 1.79 19.45
C ASN A 232 11.52 3.10 19.38
N TYR A 233 12.11 4.16 18.86
CA TYR A 233 11.55 5.50 18.88
C TYR A 233 11.33 6.03 17.47
N THR A 234 10.27 6.85 17.34
CA THR A 234 9.93 7.54 16.11
C THR A 234 10.31 9.01 16.22
N ILE A 235 10.90 9.60 15.21
CA ILE A 235 11.23 11.03 15.18
C ILE A 235 9.94 11.83 15.42
N GLY A 236 9.97 12.74 16.40
CA GLY A 236 8.82 13.54 16.83
C GLY A 236 7.91 12.86 17.86
N GLN A 237 8.27 11.68 18.36
CA GLN A 237 7.53 11.00 19.42
C GLN A 237 7.47 11.85 20.68
N ARG A 238 6.29 11.95 21.31
CA ARG A 238 6.05 12.76 22.53
C ARG A 238 5.57 11.95 23.73
N LYS A 239 5.26 10.67 23.56
CA LYS A 239 4.75 9.77 24.60
C LYS A 239 5.61 8.52 24.66
N GLY A 240 5.68 7.89 25.84
CA GLY A 240 6.45 6.66 26.04
C GLY A 240 7.97 6.87 26.01
N LEU A 241 8.42 8.07 26.40
CA LEU A 241 9.84 8.40 26.62
C LEU A 241 10.20 8.32 28.11
N ASP A 242 9.20 8.15 28.99
CA ASP A 242 9.33 8.08 30.45
C ASP A 242 9.91 6.75 30.95
#